data_49133bb3e0099f79351cd4982b4c6c3e
#
_entry.id   49133bb3e0099f79351cd4982b4c6c3e
#
_cell.length_a   1.000
_cell.length_b   1.000
_cell.length_c   1.000
_cell.angle_alpha   90.00
_cell.angle_beta   90.00
_cell.angle_gamma   90.00
#
_symmetry.space_group_name_H-M   'P 1'
#
loop_
_entity.id
_entity.type
_entity.pdbx_description
1 polymer ?
#
loop_
_entity_poly.entity_id
_entity_poly.type
_entity_poly.pdbx_seq_one_letter_code
_entity_poly.pdbx_strand_id
1 'polypeptide(L)'
;MLFFGTTINYLDRIVLGILLPDIRSELHISDQEYSFITAAFQTAYTVGFLFMGSVVDRIGSRLAYGIAALCWSASAGLTVLAHNALQLGIWRAALGLSESCNFPAAIKSVADWFDHKDRASATGVFNSGTNVAAMVGPPIFVYLSQQYGWRACFMVTAGLGILWVIAWLQIHPKKVKAEHKEPQGLSWLEAARLREAWGFALGKFFSDPAWWFYLFWMPLYLHDVRKLDMVTVGWSLLFIYVMAGVGGMVGGWASGRLIRNGWQPLRARKATMLVCACAMPFAALGVLVPSATAAIVLFSLATGFHQAWSANLFTTVSDTVPSKAVGAVTGLGGFAGGVSGIIFSAIIPGYVIPAFGYTPVFLAMGGFYFAGLFAMHELMKRTAAPR
;
A
#
# COMPACT_ATOMS: atom_id res chain seq x y z
N MET A 1 12.83 -14.45 4.93
CA MET A 1 12.67 -13.45 6.02
C MET A 1 11.97 -12.17 5.56
N LEU A 2 12.44 -11.48 4.51
CA LEU A 2 11.84 -10.22 4.04
C LEU A 2 10.35 -10.35 3.66
N PHE A 3 9.97 -11.44 2.98
CA PHE A 3 8.58 -11.77 2.67
C PHE A 3 7.70 -11.81 3.93
N PHE A 4 8.12 -12.56 4.95
CA PHE A 4 7.35 -12.66 6.20
C PHE A 4 7.30 -11.33 6.97
N GLY A 5 8.40 -10.55 6.99
CA GLY A 5 8.42 -9.23 7.60
C GLY A 5 7.42 -8.28 6.93
N THR A 6 7.39 -8.25 5.60
CA THR A 6 6.42 -7.47 4.84
C THR A 6 4.98 -7.97 5.03
N THR A 7 4.78 -9.28 5.12
CA THR A 7 3.45 -9.86 5.41
C THR A 7 2.94 -9.41 6.78
N ILE A 8 3.75 -9.52 7.83
CA ILE A 8 3.37 -9.09 9.19
C ILE A 8 3.09 -7.59 9.22
N ASN A 9 3.95 -6.77 8.61
CA ASN A 9 3.77 -5.34 8.49
C ASN A 9 2.40 -4.96 7.88
N TYR A 10 2.00 -5.65 6.81
CA TYR A 10 0.69 -5.41 6.19
C TYR A 10 -0.48 -5.98 6.98
N LEU A 11 -0.31 -7.07 7.72
CA LEU A 11 -1.33 -7.56 8.65
C LEU A 11 -1.62 -6.52 9.75
N ASP A 12 -0.57 -5.93 10.36
CA ASP A 12 -0.71 -4.85 11.36
C ASP A 12 -1.41 -3.61 10.80
N ARG A 13 -1.22 -3.34 9.51
CA ARG A 13 -1.84 -2.21 8.82
C ARG A 13 -3.34 -2.39 8.61
N ILE A 14 -3.76 -3.57 8.13
CA ILE A 14 -5.15 -3.81 7.72
C ILE A 14 -6.06 -4.23 8.87
N VAL A 15 -5.53 -4.75 9.98
CA VAL A 15 -6.31 -5.31 11.09
C VAL A 15 -7.33 -4.33 11.66
N LEU A 16 -6.97 -3.04 11.80
CA LEU A 16 -7.87 -2.01 12.31
C LEU A 16 -9.10 -1.82 11.42
N GLY A 17 -8.89 -1.70 10.10
CA GLY A 17 -10.01 -1.51 9.16
C GLY A 17 -10.97 -2.70 9.14
N ILE A 18 -10.44 -3.91 9.24
CA ILE A 18 -11.25 -5.14 9.25
C ILE A 18 -12.09 -5.24 10.53
N LEU A 19 -11.49 -4.92 11.68
CA LEU A 19 -12.12 -5.06 13.00
C LEU A 19 -12.80 -3.78 13.47
N LEU A 20 -12.86 -2.74 12.63
CA LEU A 20 -13.46 -1.47 13.01
C LEU A 20 -14.91 -1.59 13.52
N PRO A 21 -15.79 -2.42 12.93
CA PRO A 21 -17.14 -2.61 13.48
C PRO A 21 -17.13 -3.04 14.95
N ASP A 22 -16.31 -4.01 15.32
CA ASP A 22 -16.17 -4.50 16.69
C ASP A 22 -15.59 -3.43 17.62
N ILE A 23 -14.51 -2.77 17.18
CA ILE A 23 -13.82 -1.72 17.92
C ILE A 23 -14.75 -0.51 18.13
N ARG A 24 -15.50 -0.15 17.09
CA ARG A 24 -16.45 0.96 17.12
C ARG A 24 -17.59 0.72 18.10
N SER A 25 -18.11 -0.50 18.14
CA SER A 25 -19.20 -0.84 19.09
C SER A 25 -18.75 -0.72 20.54
N GLU A 26 -17.49 -1.00 20.86
CA GLU A 26 -16.93 -0.97 22.22
C GLU A 26 -16.41 0.42 22.61
N LEU A 27 -15.68 1.10 21.73
CA LEU A 27 -15.03 2.38 22.02
C LEU A 27 -15.83 3.60 21.56
N HIS A 28 -17.03 3.39 20.99
CA HIS A 28 -17.94 4.44 20.49
C HIS A 28 -17.28 5.42 19.51
N ILE A 29 -16.46 4.90 18.57
CA ILE A 29 -15.71 5.70 17.61
C ILE A 29 -16.61 6.16 16.47
N SER A 30 -16.68 7.46 16.22
CA SER A 30 -17.35 8.08 15.08
C SER A 30 -16.55 7.93 13.79
N ASP A 31 -17.20 8.19 12.62
CA ASP A 31 -16.51 8.20 11.32
C ASP A 31 -15.41 9.25 11.25
N GLN A 32 -15.62 10.40 11.90
CA GLN A 32 -14.63 11.47 11.97
C GLN A 32 -13.40 11.05 12.81
N GLU A 33 -13.61 10.44 13.98
CA GLU A 33 -12.52 9.93 14.80
C GLU A 33 -11.73 8.84 14.10
N TYR A 34 -12.42 7.91 13.41
CA TYR A 34 -11.74 6.90 12.59
C TYR A 34 -10.93 7.52 11.45
N SER A 35 -11.47 8.55 10.82
CA SER A 35 -10.78 9.35 9.81
C SER A 35 -9.48 9.95 10.37
N PHE A 36 -9.51 10.55 11.57
CA PHE A 36 -8.31 11.06 12.23
C PHE A 36 -7.31 9.98 12.63
N ILE A 37 -7.78 8.82 13.09
CA ILE A 37 -6.93 7.66 13.41
C ILE A 37 -6.18 7.17 12.17
N THR A 38 -6.87 7.03 11.05
CA THR A 38 -6.25 6.62 9.78
C THR A 38 -5.33 7.70 9.21
N ALA A 39 -5.69 8.97 9.34
CA ALA A 39 -4.85 10.10 8.96
C ALA A 39 -3.57 10.18 9.80
N ALA A 40 -3.64 9.92 11.11
CA ALA A 40 -2.49 9.89 12.00
C ALA A 40 -1.48 8.80 11.57
N PHE A 41 -1.97 7.59 11.26
CA PHE A 41 -1.14 6.51 10.72
C PHE A 41 -0.48 6.93 9.39
N GLN A 42 -1.28 7.38 8.42
CA GLN A 42 -0.78 7.72 7.08
C GLN A 42 0.20 8.89 7.11
N THR A 43 -0.07 9.91 7.94
CA THR A 43 0.83 11.06 8.10
C THR A 43 2.17 10.62 8.68
N ALA A 44 2.16 9.88 9.78
CA ALA A 44 3.37 9.37 10.40
C ALA A 44 4.17 8.46 9.46
N TYR A 45 3.48 7.57 8.71
CA TYR A 45 4.07 6.72 7.69
C TYR A 45 4.71 7.52 6.56
N THR A 46 3.98 8.50 6.00
CA THR A 46 4.45 9.33 4.88
C THR A 46 5.64 10.18 5.28
N VAL A 47 5.57 10.81 6.45
CA VAL A 47 6.68 11.60 7.01
C VAL A 47 7.88 10.71 7.32
N GLY A 48 7.65 9.55 7.96
CA GLY A 48 8.71 8.58 8.27
C GLY A 48 9.43 8.10 7.01
N PHE A 49 8.71 7.90 5.91
CA PHE A 49 9.28 7.45 4.64
C PHE A 49 10.37 8.40 4.09
N LEU A 50 10.30 9.71 4.43
CA LEU A 50 11.31 10.70 4.02
C LEU A 50 12.69 10.47 4.65
N PHE A 51 12.74 9.99 5.90
CA PHE A 51 14.03 9.86 6.61
C PHE A 51 14.48 8.41 6.81
N MET A 52 13.59 7.44 6.75
CA MET A 52 13.93 6.05 7.09
C MET A 52 14.97 5.46 6.14
N GLY A 53 15.01 5.90 4.88
CA GLY A 53 16.12 5.55 3.98
C GLY A 53 17.48 5.96 4.55
N SER A 54 17.61 7.20 5.02
CA SER A 54 18.83 7.70 5.63
C SER A 54 19.18 7.00 6.95
N VAL A 55 18.19 6.64 7.74
CA VAL A 55 18.40 5.83 8.97
C VAL A 55 18.96 4.46 8.60
N VAL A 56 18.35 3.78 7.63
CA VAL A 56 18.80 2.46 7.14
C VAL A 56 20.24 2.54 6.60
N ASP A 57 20.59 3.61 5.91
CA ASP A 57 21.93 3.80 5.37
C ASP A 57 22.99 4.01 6.47
N ARG A 58 22.63 4.69 7.56
CA ARG A 58 23.55 4.99 8.68
C ARG A 58 23.80 3.79 9.59
N ILE A 59 22.75 3.06 9.99
CA ILE A 59 22.87 2.00 10.98
C ILE A 59 22.83 0.58 10.38
N GLY A 60 22.63 0.50 9.04
CA GLY A 60 22.57 -0.77 8.30
C GLY A 60 21.21 -1.45 8.35
N SER A 61 20.90 -2.23 7.31
CA SER A 61 19.59 -2.89 7.11
C SER A 61 19.23 -3.82 8.29
N ARG A 62 20.20 -4.54 8.85
CA ARG A 62 19.97 -5.49 9.96
C ARG A 62 19.38 -4.81 11.20
N LEU A 63 20.03 -3.76 11.70
CA LEU A 63 19.60 -3.08 12.92
C LEU A 63 18.40 -2.19 12.67
N ALA A 64 18.38 -1.43 11.56
CA ALA A 64 17.27 -0.56 11.22
C ALA A 64 15.95 -1.35 11.11
N TYR A 65 15.96 -2.45 10.38
CA TYR A 65 14.77 -3.27 10.20
C TYR A 65 14.36 -3.95 11.52
N GLY A 66 15.32 -4.50 12.27
CA GLY A 66 15.05 -5.14 13.57
C GLY A 66 14.43 -4.16 14.58
N ILE A 67 14.99 -2.95 14.73
CA ILE A 67 14.45 -1.92 15.63
C ILE A 67 13.06 -1.46 15.17
N ALA A 68 12.91 -1.18 13.88
CA ALA A 68 11.63 -0.76 13.33
C ALA A 68 10.55 -1.84 13.54
N ALA A 69 10.89 -3.11 13.29
CA ALA A 69 9.97 -4.23 13.49
C ALA A 69 9.59 -4.39 14.96
N LEU A 70 10.52 -4.22 15.88
CA LEU A 70 10.21 -4.22 17.31
C LEU A 70 9.29 -3.07 17.70
N CYS A 71 9.55 -1.87 17.18
CA CYS A 71 8.72 -0.69 17.45
C CYS A 71 7.30 -0.84 16.92
N TRP A 72 7.12 -1.32 15.66
CA TRP A 72 5.77 -1.49 15.13
C TRP A 72 5.03 -2.62 15.84
N SER A 73 5.70 -3.72 16.18
CA SER A 73 5.07 -4.81 16.94
C SER A 73 4.68 -4.37 18.35
N ALA A 74 5.52 -3.56 19.01
CA ALA A 74 5.16 -2.94 20.28
C ALA A 74 3.95 -2.00 20.13
N SER A 75 3.91 -1.17 19.10
CA SER A 75 2.79 -0.26 18.83
C SER A 75 1.50 -1.03 18.55
N ALA A 76 1.57 -2.13 17.77
CA ALA A 76 0.45 -3.02 17.54
C ALA A 76 -0.04 -3.64 18.85
N GLY A 77 0.86 -4.19 19.67
CA GLY A 77 0.53 -4.77 20.97
C GLY A 77 -0.06 -3.75 21.95
N LEU A 78 0.48 -2.53 22.00
CA LEU A 78 -0.01 -1.46 22.88
C LEU A 78 -1.40 -0.92 22.44
N THR A 79 -1.81 -1.19 21.20
CA THR A 79 -3.18 -0.87 20.72
C THR A 79 -4.25 -1.54 21.59
N VAL A 80 -3.98 -2.68 22.23
CA VAL A 80 -4.94 -3.36 23.12
C VAL A 80 -5.28 -2.56 24.38
N LEU A 81 -4.43 -1.61 24.76
CA LEU A 81 -4.62 -0.73 25.91
C LEU A 81 -5.42 0.53 25.55
N ALA A 82 -5.85 0.67 24.31
CA ALA A 82 -6.66 1.82 23.91
C ALA A 82 -8.09 1.71 24.44
N HIS A 83 -8.54 2.80 25.09
CA HIS A 83 -9.89 2.95 25.61
C HIS A 83 -10.68 4.08 24.95
N ASN A 84 -10.06 4.79 24.01
CA ASN A 84 -10.69 5.88 23.24
C ASN A 84 -9.96 6.11 21.91
N ALA A 85 -10.57 6.92 21.05
CA ALA A 85 -10.07 7.25 19.72
C ALA A 85 -8.67 7.91 19.75
N LEU A 86 -8.39 8.78 20.73
CA LEU A 86 -7.10 9.47 20.83
C LEU A 86 -5.96 8.48 21.10
N GLN A 87 -6.13 7.58 22.07
CA GLN A 87 -5.12 6.56 22.39
C GLN A 87 -4.89 5.65 21.20
N LEU A 88 -5.96 5.23 20.52
CA LEU A 88 -5.87 4.43 19.31
C LEU A 88 -5.10 5.16 18.19
N GLY A 89 -5.36 6.46 18.01
CA GLY A 89 -4.65 7.33 17.07
C GLY A 89 -3.16 7.46 17.37
N ILE A 90 -2.78 7.60 18.65
CA ILE A 90 -1.38 7.67 19.08
C ILE A 90 -0.63 6.37 18.71
N TRP A 91 -1.19 5.21 19.07
CA TRP A 91 -0.56 3.92 18.72
C TRP A 91 -0.50 3.68 17.21
N ARG A 92 -1.50 4.14 16.48
CA ARG A 92 -1.50 4.10 15.01
C ARG A 92 -0.46 5.03 14.37
N ALA A 93 -0.24 6.22 14.93
CA ALA A 93 0.84 7.10 14.49
C ALA A 93 2.22 6.46 14.75
N ALA A 94 2.43 5.90 15.95
CA ALA A 94 3.66 5.19 16.28
C ALA A 94 3.91 3.96 15.36
N LEU A 95 2.84 3.21 15.06
CA LEU A 95 2.87 2.12 14.10
C LEU A 95 3.28 2.63 12.71
N GLY A 96 2.61 3.66 12.18
CA GLY A 96 2.90 4.22 10.86
C GLY A 96 4.34 4.70 10.72
N LEU A 97 4.85 5.41 11.73
CA LEU A 97 6.22 5.89 11.74
C LEU A 97 7.23 4.73 11.68
N SER A 98 7.05 3.70 12.48
CA SER A 98 7.95 2.54 12.51
C SER A 98 7.82 1.66 11.27
N GLU A 99 6.61 1.45 10.74
CA GLU A 99 6.36 0.69 9.52
C GLU A 99 6.99 1.32 8.26
N SER A 100 7.18 2.64 8.25
CA SER A 100 7.79 3.35 7.11
C SER A 100 9.22 2.86 6.79
N CYS A 101 9.88 2.21 7.73
CA CYS A 101 11.21 1.61 7.54
C CYS A 101 11.18 0.30 6.73
N ASN A 102 10.03 -0.37 6.62
CA ASN A 102 9.93 -1.72 6.02
C ASN A 102 10.52 -1.76 4.59
N PHE A 103 10.01 -0.93 3.69
CA PHE A 103 10.47 -0.92 2.29
C PHE A 103 11.93 -0.48 2.14
N PRO A 104 12.41 0.64 2.71
CA PRO A 104 13.82 1.02 2.64
C PRO A 104 14.75 -0.08 3.17
N ALA A 105 14.44 -0.68 4.30
CA ALA A 105 15.27 -1.74 4.90
C ALA A 105 15.26 -3.03 4.08
N ALA A 106 14.10 -3.41 3.52
CA ALA A 106 13.99 -4.59 2.67
C ALA A 106 14.76 -4.42 1.36
N ILE A 107 14.62 -3.27 0.68
CA ILE A 107 15.34 -2.96 -0.56
C ILE A 107 16.85 -2.96 -0.30
N LYS A 108 17.30 -2.32 0.79
CA LYS A 108 18.71 -2.33 1.16
C LYS A 108 19.21 -3.74 1.45
N SER A 109 18.44 -4.54 2.17
CA SER A 109 18.80 -5.94 2.43
C SER A 109 18.92 -6.74 1.13
N VAL A 110 18.03 -6.51 0.15
CA VAL A 110 18.15 -7.13 -1.18
C VAL A 110 19.42 -6.67 -1.89
N ALA A 111 19.73 -5.37 -1.85
CA ALA A 111 20.95 -4.83 -2.45
C ALA A 111 22.23 -5.40 -1.80
N ASP A 112 22.20 -5.60 -0.47
CA ASP A 112 23.33 -6.12 0.30
C ASP A 112 23.60 -7.63 0.07
N TRP A 113 22.55 -8.41 -0.30
CA TRP A 113 22.63 -9.88 -0.31
C TRP A 113 22.52 -10.53 -1.68
N PHE A 114 21.93 -9.83 -2.67
CA PHE A 114 21.66 -10.40 -3.98
C PHE A 114 22.47 -9.70 -5.07
N ASP A 115 22.99 -10.50 -6.00
CA ASP A 115 23.59 -9.97 -7.22
C ASP A 115 22.58 -9.17 -8.03
N HIS A 116 23.04 -8.21 -8.84
CA HIS A 116 22.18 -7.33 -9.65
C HIS A 116 21.12 -8.08 -10.47
N LYS A 117 21.46 -9.23 -11.02
CA LYS A 117 20.55 -10.08 -11.83
C LYS A 117 19.37 -10.65 -11.04
N ASP A 118 19.53 -10.88 -9.74
CA ASP A 118 18.55 -11.56 -8.87
C ASP A 118 17.75 -10.57 -8.02
N ARG A 119 18.17 -9.31 -7.89
CA ARG A 119 17.53 -8.28 -7.07
C ARG A 119 16.05 -8.06 -7.41
N ALA A 120 15.71 -8.03 -8.72
CA ALA A 120 14.33 -7.85 -9.16
C ALA A 120 13.42 -8.99 -8.67
N SER A 121 13.88 -10.25 -8.79
CA SER A 121 13.15 -11.41 -8.28
C SER A 121 12.99 -11.37 -6.77
N ALA A 122 14.07 -11.08 -6.03
CA ALA A 122 14.03 -10.98 -4.57
C ALA A 122 13.07 -9.88 -4.09
N THR A 123 13.07 -8.73 -4.79
CA THR A 123 12.13 -7.62 -4.53
C THR A 123 10.70 -8.04 -4.80
N GLY A 124 10.43 -8.73 -5.90
CA GLY A 124 9.12 -9.27 -6.23
C GLY A 124 8.61 -10.24 -5.16
N VAL A 125 9.48 -11.14 -4.68
CA VAL A 125 9.12 -12.10 -3.63
C VAL A 125 8.77 -11.40 -2.33
N PHE A 126 9.59 -10.46 -1.83
CA PHE A 126 9.23 -9.81 -0.57
C PHE A 126 7.98 -8.93 -0.70
N ASN A 127 7.82 -8.25 -1.83
CA ASN A 127 6.66 -7.39 -2.08
C ASN A 127 5.35 -8.20 -2.18
N SER A 128 5.39 -9.45 -2.65
CA SER A 128 4.21 -10.32 -2.68
C SER A 128 3.63 -10.61 -1.30
N GLY A 129 4.41 -10.42 -0.22
CA GLY A 129 3.94 -10.49 1.16
C GLY A 129 2.79 -9.52 1.46
N THR A 130 2.75 -8.35 0.79
CA THR A 130 1.66 -7.38 0.92
C THR A 130 0.33 -7.96 0.45
N ASN A 131 0.36 -8.64 -0.70
CA ASN A 131 -0.83 -9.27 -1.28
C ASN A 131 -1.29 -10.46 -0.42
N VAL A 132 -0.34 -11.28 0.04
CA VAL A 132 -0.66 -12.42 0.92
C VAL A 132 -1.31 -11.93 2.22
N ALA A 133 -0.79 -10.88 2.85
CA ALA A 133 -1.41 -10.29 4.04
C ALA A 133 -2.84 -9.80 3.77
N ALA A 134 -3.06 -9.07 2.68
CA ALA A 134 -4.38 -8.56 2.31
C ALA A 134 -5.38 -9.70 2.00
N MET A 135 -4.91 -10.82 1.45
CA MET A 135 -5.76 -11.97 1.15
C MET A 135 -6.12 -12.79 2.39
N VAL A 136 -5.13 -13.15 3.22
CA VAL A 136 -5.35 -14.07 4.35
C VAL A 136 -5.75 -13.35 5.63
N GLY A 137 -5.39 -12.09 5.79
CA GLY A 137 -5.68 -11.30 7.00
C GLY A 137 -7.17 -11.23 7.33
N PRO A 138 -8.05 -10.83 6.39
CA PRO A 138 -9.46 -10.65 6.70
C PRO A 138 -10.13 -11.88 7.31
N PRO A 139 -10.11 -13.09 6.70
CA PRO A 139 -10.76 -14.25 7.31
C PRO A 139 -10.11 -14.68 8.63
N ILE A 140 -8.79 -14.55 8.76
CA ILE A 140 -8.08 -14.90 10.01
C ILE A 140 -8.49 -13.94 11.14
N PHE A 141 -8.50 -12.63 10.89
CA PHE A 141 -8.84 -11.65 11.91
C PHE A 141 -10.30 -11.73 12.34
N VAL A 142 -11.21 -11.96 11.39
CA VAL A 142 -12.62 -12.17 11.71
C VAL A 142 -12.79 -13.42 12.58
N TYR A 143 -12.17 -14.53 12.23
CA TYR A 143 -12.21 -15.75 13.04
C TYR A 143 -11.65 -15.52 14.46
N LEU A 144 -10.47 -14.91 14.57
CA LEU A 144 -9.86 -14.63 15.87
C LEU A 144 -10.69 -13.65 16.71
N SER A 145 -11.25 -12.61 16.08
CA SER A 145 -12.11 -11.64 16.79
C SER A 145 -13.36 -12.28 17.37
N GLN A 146 -14.00 -13.18 16.63
CA GLN A 146 -15.19 -13.89 17.10
C GLN A 146 -14.91 -14.84 18.27
N GLN A 147 -13.71 -15.45 18.32
CA GLN A 147 -13.36 -16.39 19.38
C GLN A 147 -12.78 -15.72 20.62
N TYR A 148 -11.96 -14.68 20.43
CA TYR A 148 -11.11 -14.11 21.47
C TYR A 148 -11.23 -12.58 21.60
N GLY A 149 -12.10 -11.96 20.79
CA GLY A 149 -12.25 -10.51 20.74
C GLY A 149 -11.18 -9.81 19.88
N TRP A 150 -11.46 -8.57 19.47
CA TRP A 150 -10.61 -7.81 18.56
C TRP A 150 -9.18 -7.55 19.11
N ARG A 151 -9.04 -7.43 20.44
CA ARG A 151 -7.73 -7.22 21.08
C ARG A 151 -6.76 -8.37 20.84
N ALA A 152 -7.27 -9.59 20.80
CA ALA A 152 -6.44 -10.77 20.55
C ALA A 152 -5.77 -10.72 19.17
N CYS A 153 -6.41 -10.14 18.17
CA CYS A 153 -5.83 -9.98 16.83
C CYS A 153 -4.57 -9.12 16.86
N PHE A 154 -4.59 -8.01 17.59
CA PHE A 154 -3.39 -7.15 17.75
C PHE A 154 -2.29 -7.82 18.56
N MET A 155 -2.64 -8.62 19.56
CA MET A 155 -1.64 -9.39 20.33
C MET A 155 -0.99 -10.47 19.47
N VAL A 156 -1.75 -11.14 18.62
CA VAL A 156 -1.24 -12.17 17.71
C VAL A 156 -0.27 -11.54 16.69
N THR A 157 -0.64 -10.44 16.05
CA THR A 157 0.25 -9.78 15.08
C THR A 157 1.51 -9.23 15.76
N ALA A 158 1.39 -8.62 16.93
CA ALA A 158 2.52 -8.18 17.74
C ALA A 158 3.45 -9.35 18.11
N GLY A 159 2.89 -10.47 18.57
CA GLY A 159 3.65 -11.68 18.89
C GLY A 159 4.40 -12.25 17.68
N LEU A 160 3.74 -12.32 16.51
CA LEU A 160 4.38 -12.74 15.25
C LEU A 160 5.51 -11.79 14.86
N GLY A 161 5.34 -10.49 15.04
CA GLY A 161 6.38 -9.50 14.76
C GLY A 161 7.60 -9.65 15.69
N ILE A 162 7.38 -9.86 16.98
CA ILE A 162 8.48 -10.13 17.95
C ILE A 162 9.22 -11.40 17.60
N LEU A 163 8.52 -12.50 17.31
CA LEU A 163 9.13 -13.76 16.87
C LEU A 163 9.95 -13.55 15.58
N TRP A 164 9.41 -12.77 14.63
CA TRP A 164 10.13 -12.42 13.42
C TRP A 164 11.43 -11.63 13.72
N VAL A 165 11.39 -10.66 14.65
CA VAL A 165 12.59 -9.89 15.05
C VAL A 165 13.66 -10.81 15.63
N ILE A 166 13.29 -11.75 16.49
CA ILE A 166 14.23 -12.73 17.06
C ILE A 166 14.88 -13.54 15.94
N ALA A 167 14.08 -14.11 15.05
CA ALA A 167 14.57 -14.88 13.92
C ALA A 167 15.42 -14.03 12.95
N TRP A 168 15.02 -12.78 12.68
CA TRP A 168 15.75 -11.84 11.84
C TRP A 168 17.15 -11.57 12.38
N LEU A 169 17.26 -11.25 13.67
CA LEU A 169 18.55 -10.96 14.32
C LEU A 169 19.47 -12.16 14.43
N GLN A 170 18.94 -13.39 14.43
CA GLN A 170 19.72 -14.62 14.41
C GLN A 170 20.22 -14.97 13.01
N ILE A 171 19.34 -14.87 12.00
CA ILE A 171 19.62 -15.31 10.63
C ILE A 171 20.44 -14.27 9.86
N HIS A 172 20.17 -12.97 10.09
CA HIS A 172 20.84 -11.91 9.34
C HIS A 172 22.25 -11.65 9.89
N PRO A 173 23.33 -11.84 9.12
CA PRO A 173 24.71 -11.68 9.62
C PRO A 173 25.02 -10.29 10.14
N LYS A 174 25.95 -10.22 11.10
CA LYS A 174 26.36 -8.97 11.75
C LYS A 174 27.20 -8.06 10.84
N LYS A 175 27.84 -8.59 9.80
CA LYS A 175 28.66 -7.84 8.85
C LYS A 175 28.34 -8.28 7.43
N VAL A 176 27.71 -7.40 6.67
CA VAL A 176 27.75 -7.45 5.21
C VAL A 176 28.96 -6.60 4.82
N LYS A 177 29.95 -7.16 4.15
CA LYS A 177 31.01 -6.38 3.52
C LYS A 177 30.37 -5.53 2.46
N ALA A 178 30.27 -4.24 2.71
CA ALA A 178 29.92 -3.25 1.68
C ALA A 178 31.10 -3.11 0.72
N GLU A 179 31.26 -4.04 -0.21
CA GLU A 179 32.30 -3.97 -1.24
C GLU A 179 31.84 -3.19 -2.48
N HIS A 180 30.58 -2.80 -2.56
CA HIS A 180 30.10 -1.98 -3.67
C HIS A 180 29.53 -0.68 -3.13
N LYS A 181 30.30 0.40 -3.22
CA LYS A 181 29.75 1.76 -3.27
C LYS A 181 28.95 1.82 -4.57
N GLU A 182 27.64 1.63 -4.50
CA GLU A 182 26.79 1.96 -5.63
C GLU A 182 27.05 3.44 -6.00
N PRO A 183 27.05 3.79 -7.30
CA PRO A 183 27.13 5.17 -7.72
C PRO A 183 26.07 5.95 -6.95
N GLN A 184 26.45 7.08 -6.34
CA GLN A 184 25.52 7.93 -5.60
C GLN A 184 24.30 8.19 -6.47
N GLY A 185 23.13 7.69 -6.04
CA GLY A 185 21.85 7.97 -6.70
C GLY A 185 21.58 9.47 -6.70
N LEU A 186 20.67 9.91 -7.53
CA LEU A 186 20.22 11.30 -7.52
C LEU A 186 19.59 11.63 -6.16
N SER A 187 19.85 12.83 -5.68
CA SER A 187 19.14 13.40 -4.54
C SER A 187 17.66 13.66 -4.89
N TRP A 188 16.82 13.81 -3.89
CA TRP A 188 15.42 14.19 -4.06
C TRP A 188 15.22 15.48 -4.85
N LEU A 189 16.07 16.48 -4.61
CA LEU A 189 16.01 17.77 -5.30
C LEU A 189 16.39 17.63 -6.79
N GLU A 190 17.35 16.78 -7.11
CA GLU A 190 17.71 16.49 -8.49
C GLU A 190 16.62 15.67 -9.20
N ALA A 191 16.05 14.69 -8.53
CA ALA A 191 14.91 13.92 -9.06
C ALA A 191 13.69 14.81 -9.32
N ALA A 192 13.40 15.77 -8.42
CA ALA A 192 12.31 16.73 -8.59
C ALA A 192 12.48 17.69 -9.79
N ARG A 193 13.68 17.78 -10.39
CA ARG A 193 13.88 18.54 -11.64
C ARG A 193 13.48 17.75 -12.89
N LEU A 194 13.28 16.44 -12.79
CA LEU A 194 12.88 15.61 -13.91
C LEU A 194 11.36 15.71 -14.12
N ARG A 195 10.93 15.98 -15.35
CA ARG A 195 9.50 16.02 -15.70
C ARG A 195 8.83 14.67 -15.52
N GLU A 196 9.55 13.59 -15.84
CA GLU A 196 9.11 12.20 -15.69
C GLU A 196 8.83 11.84 -14.23
N ALA A 197 9.59 12.40 -13.29
CA ALA A 197 9.38 12.23 -11.86
C ALA A 197 8.01 12.80 -11.42
N TRP A 198 7.64 13.98 -11.91
CA TRP A 198 6.32 14.56 -11.65
C TRP A 198 5.19 13.80 -12.36
N GLY A 199 5.44 13.28 -13.56
CA GLY A 199 4.47 12.39 -14.23
C GLY A 199 4.15 11.16 -13.38
N PHE A 200 5.17 10.50 -12.83
CA PHE A 200 5.00 9.38 -11.91
C PHE A 200 4.34 9.81 -10.59
N ALA A 201 4.80 10.91 -9.98
CA ALA A 201 4.28 11.41 -8.72
C ALA A 201 2.79 11.78 -8.81
N LEU A 202 2.36 12.44 -9.90
CA LEU A 202 0.95 12.76 -10.13
C LEU A 202 0.14 11.51 -10.49
N GLY A 203 0.72 10.55 -11.23
CA GLY A 203 0.11 9.24 -11.44
C GLY A 203 -0.24 8.55 -10.12
N LYS A 204 0.68 8.56 -9.15
CA LYS A 204 0.46 8.04 -7.79
C LYS A 204 -0.50 8.90 -6.98
N PHE A 205 -0.34 10.23 -7.04
CA PHE A 205 -1.21 11.16 -6.31
C PHE A 205 -2.68 10.92 -6.62
N PHE A 206 -3.03 10.66 -7.87
CA PHE A 206 -4.41 10.41 -8.27
C PHE A 206 -4.85 8.94 -8.11
N SER A 207 -3.97 7.96 -8.10
CA SER A 207 -4.38 6.55 -8.03
C SER A 207 -4.31 5.94 -6.63
N ASP A 208 -3.31 6.32 -5.81
CA ASP A 208 -3.10 5.71 -4.50
C ASP A 208 -4.24 5.90 -3.50
N PRO A 209 -4.99 7.04 -3.50
CA PRO A 209 -6.14 7.20 -2.61
C PRO A 209 -7.16 6.07 -2.72
N ALA A 210 -7.41 5.55 -3.93
CA ALA A 210 -8.34 4.46 -4.13
C ALA A 210 -7.91 3.19 -3.38
N TRP A 211 -6.62 2.85 -3.42
CA TRP A 211 -6.09 1.69 -2.70
C TRP A 211 -6.20 1.84 -1.19
N TRP A 212 -5.77 2.98 -0.65
CA TRP A 212 -5.88 3.28 0.77
C TRP A 212 -7.33 3.28 1.25
N PHE A 213 -8.24 3.83 0.44
CA PHE A 213 -9.66 3.84 0.73
C PHE A 213 -10.22 2.41 0.80
N TYR A 214 -9.89 1.55 -0.14
CA TYR A 214 -10.32 0.15 -0.11
C TYR A 214 -9.77 -0.59 1.11
N LEU A 215 -8.53 -0.35 1.51
CA LEU A 215 -7.95 -0.99 2.69
C LEU A 215 -8.65 -0.58 4.00
N PHE A 216 -9.02 0.69 4.13
CA PHE A 216 -9.53 1.21 5.39
C PHE A 216 -11.06 1.24 5.49
N TRP A 217 -11.76 1.55 4.41
CA TRP A 217 -13.20 1.80 4.43
C TRP A 217 -14.05 0.69 3.81
N MET A 218 -13.48 -0.19 2.99
CA MET A 218 -14.24 -1.27 2.36
C MET A 218 -14.83 -2.25 3.37
N PRO A 219 -14.10 -2.68 4.43
CA PRO A 219 -14.69 -3.57 5.45
C PRO A 219 -15.93 -2.95 6.08
N LEU A 220 -15.83 -1.67 6.47
CA LEU A 220 -16.92 -0.91 7.08
C LEU A 220 -18.11 -0.75 6.12
N TYR A 221 -17.84 -0.44 4.86
CA TYR A 221 -18.87 -0.33 3.82
C TYR A 221 -19.64 -1.66 3.64
N LEU A 222 -18.95 -2.78 3.57
CA LEU A 222 -19.58 -4.10 3.42
C LEU A 222 -20.44 -4.45 4.64
N HIS A 223 -19.96 -4.13 5.83
CA HIS A 223 -20.69 -4.37 7.07
C HIS A 223 -21.87 -3.40 7.24
N ASP A 224 -21.63 -2.09 7.24
CA ASP A 224 -22.62 -1.09 7.65
C ASP A 224 -23.65 -0.79 6.55
N VAL A 225 -23.22 -0.73 5.27
CA VAL A 225 -24.10 -0.37 4.15
C VAL A 225 -24.72 -1.62 3.52
N ARG A 226 -23.90 -2.67 3.30
CA ARG A 226 -24.38 -3.91 2.69
C ARG A 226 -24.96 -4.89 3.68
N LYS A 227 -24.86 -4.60 4.99
CA LYS A 227 -25.43 -5.41 6.10
C LYS A 227 -24.93 -6.84 6.10
N LEU A 228 -23.67 -7.05 5.64
CA LEU A 228 -23.04 -8.36 5.68
C LEU A 228 -22.51 -8.64 7.08
N ASP A 229 -22.67 -9.87 7.55
CA ASP A 229 -22.00 -10.32 8.77
C ASP A 229 -20.49 -10.36 8.59
N MET A 230 -19.74 -10.32 9.69
CA MET A 230 -18.27 -10.21 9.65
C MET A 230 -17.59 -11.40 8.94
N VAL A 231 -18.17 -12.61 9.03
CA VAL A 231 -17.61 -13.77 8.31
C VAL A 231 -17.72 -13.58 6.80
N THR A 232 -18.88 -13.15 6.32
CA THR A 232 -19.10 -12.83 4.91
C THR A 232 -18.23 -11.67 4.45
N VAL A 233 -18.03 -10.64 5.29
CA VAL A 233 -17.08 -9.55 5.02
C VAL A 233 -15.66 -10.09 4.84
N GLY A 234 -15.18 -10.95 5.75
CA GLY A 234 -13.85 -11.55 5.68
C GLY A 234 -13.60 -12.30 4.36
N TRP A 235 -14.54 -13.16 3.96
CA TRP A 235 -14.46 -13.91 2.69
C TRP A 235 -14.58 -12.98 1.46
N SER A 236 -15.42 -11.96 1.53
CA SER A 236 -15.56 -10.95 0.46
C SER A 236 -14.25 -10.20 0.23
N LEU A 237 -13.59 -9.77 1.30
CA LEU A 237 -12.30 -9.08 1.23
C LEU A 237 -11.20 -10.00 0.69
N LEU A 238 -11.17 -11.28 1.10
CA LEU A 238 -10.24 -12.25 0.51
C LEU A 238 -10.43 -12.30 -1.02
N PHE A 239 -11.67 -12.44 -1.50
CA PHE A 239 -11.95 -12.49 -2.93
C PHE A 239 -11.54 -11.20 -3.65
N ILE A 240 -11.86 -10.03 -3.08
CA ILE A 240 -11.47 -8.71 -3.59
C ILE A 240 -9.95 -8.61 -3.75
N TYR A 241 -9.18 -9.03 -2.75
CA TYR A 241 -7.72 -8.91 -2.79
C TYR A 241 -7.02 -10.01 -3.62
N VAL A 242 -7.62 -11.19 -3.75
CA VAL A 242 -7.18 -12.18 -4.74
C VAL A 242 -7.28 -11.59 -6.15
N MET A 243 -8.40 -10.96 -6.48
CA MET A 243 -8.60 -10.31 -7.78
C MET A 243 -7.65 -9.12 -7.99
N ALA A 244 -7.28 -8.41 -6.94
CA ALA A 244 -6.21 -7.40 -7.01
C ALA A 244 -4.87 -8.02 -7.44
N GLY A 245 -4.46 -9.13 -6.84
CA GLY A 245 -3.25 -9.87 -7.23
C GLY A 245 -3.27 -10.35 -8.68
N VAL A 246 -4.38 -10.94 -9.11
CA VAL A 246 -4.61 -11.37 -10.50
C VAL A 246 -4.51 -10.16 -11.46
N GLY A 247 -5.15 -9.04 -11.10
CA GLY A 247 -5.13 -7.82 -11.91
C GLY A 247 -3.72 -7.28 -12.13
N GLY A 248 -2.87 -7.26 -11.09
CA GLY A 248 -1.47 -6.86 -11.21
C GLY A 248 -0.69 -7.72 -12.20
N MET A 249 -0.85 -9.05 -12.14
CA MET A 249 -0.22 -10.00 -13.08
C MET A 249 -0.74 -9.81 -14.51
N VAL A 250 -2.05 -9.72 -14.68
CA VAL A 250 -2.69 -9.52 -16.00
C VAL A 250 -2.28 -8.19 -16.62
N GLY A 251 -2.25 -7.10 -15.83
CA GLY A 251 -1.82 -5.78 -16.29
C GLY A 251 -0.36 -5.74 -16.77
N GLY A 252 0.53 -6.39 -16.01
CA GLY A 252 1.94 -6.55 -16.40
C GLY A 252 2.10 -7.40 -17.66
N TRP A 253 1.37 -8.52 -17.75
CA TRP A 253 1.35 -9.39 -18.92
C TRP A 253 0.83 -8.68 -20.17
N ALA A 254 -0.29 -7.95 -20.05
CA ALA A 254 -0.93 -7.25 -21.17
C ALA A 254 0.02 -6.22 -21.81
N SER A 255 0.61 -5.33 -21.01
CA SER A 255 1.58 -4.37 -21.53
C SER A 255 2.85 -5.04 -22.06
N GLY A 256 3.33 -6.10 -21.40
CA GLY A 256 4.44 -6.91 -21.90
C GLY A 256 4.14 -7.57 -23.25
N ARG A 257 2.90 -8.02 -23.49
CA ARG A 257 2.45 -8.56 -24.79
C ARG A 257 2.49 -7.49 -25.88
N LEU A 258 2.02 -6.28 -25.59
CA LEU A 258 2.09 -5.15 -26.55
C LEU A 258 3.54 -4.83 -26.91
N ILE A 259 4.46 -4.80 -25.93
CA ILE A 259 5.89 -4.56 -26.17
C ILE A 259 6.49 -5.66 -27.08
N ARG A 260 6.20 -6.92 -26.80
CA ARG A 260 6.63 -8.04 -27.67
C ARG A 260 6.06 -7.95 -29.09
N ASN A 261 4.92 -7.31 -29.27
CA ASN A 261 4.31 -7.02 -30.57
C ASN A 261 4.86 -5.72 -31.21
N GLY A 262 5.98 -5.18 -30.73
CA GLY A 262 6.68 -4.04 -31.32
C GLY A 262 6.25 -2.66 -30.84
N TRP A 263 5.40 -2.57 -29.81
CA TRP A 263 5.04 -1.27 -29.24
C TRP A 263 6.18 -0.70 -28.40
N GLN A 264 6.35 0.62 -28.45
CA GLN A 264 7.27 1.31 -27.54
C GLN A 264 6.82 1.09 -26.08
N PRO A 265 7.74 0.82 -25.12
CA PRO A 265 7.40 0.49 -23.74
C PRO A 265 6.44 1.49 -23.08
N LEU A 266 6.77 2.78 -23.08
CA LEU A 266 5.92 3.81 -22.48
C LEU A 266 4.52 3.89 -23.13
N ARG A 267 4.43 3.69 -24.45
CA ARG A 267 3.14 3.68 -25.15
C ARG A 267 2.30 2.45 -24.76
N ALA A 268 2.91 1.27 -24.64
CA ALA A 268 2.23 0.05 -24.21
C ALA A 268 1.72 0.18 -22.76
N ARG A 269 2.55 0.75 -21.85
CA ARG A 269 2.13 1.01 -20.46
C ARG A 269 0.92 1.95 -20.39
N LYS A 270 0.99 3.11 -21.08
CA LYS A 270 -0.10 4.08 -21.12
C LYS A 270 -1.39 3.51 -21.74
N ALA A 271 -1.29 2.68 -22.76
CA ALA A 271 -2.45 2.03 -23.38
C ALA A 271 -3.14 1.06 -22.39
N THR A 272 -2.36 0.24 -21.68
CA THR A 272 -2.90 -0.63 -20.63
C THR A 272 -3.53 0.19 -19.49
N MET A 273 -2.87 1.26 -19.07
CA MET A 273 -3.39 2.17 -18.04
C MET A 273 -4.66 2.90 -18.48
N LEU A 274 -4.82 3.23 -19.77
CA LEU A 274 -6.06 3.81 -20.31
C LEU A 274 -7.23 2.83 -20.17
N VAL A 275 -7.02 1.55 -20.47
CA VAL A 275 -8.05 0.52 -20.25
C VAL A 275 -8.44 0.46 -18.77
N CYS A 276 -7.45 0.50 -17.86
CA CYS A 276 -7.73 0.54 -16.42
C CYS A 276 -8.52 1.80 -16.05
N ALA A 277 -8.12 2.98 -16.51
CA ALA A 277 -8.82 4.24 -16.24
C ALA A 277 -10.28 4.23 -16.73
N CYS A 278 -10.53 3.66 -17.91
CA CYS A 278 -11.89 3.50 -18.45
C CYS A 278 -12.73 2.50 -17.65
N ALA A 279 -12.11 1.49 -17.07
CA ALA A 279 -12.81 0.46 -16.29
C ALA A 279 -13.14 0.92 -14.85
N MET A 280 -12.34 1.79 -14.25
CA MET A 280 -12.50 2.21 -12.85
C MET A 280 -13.87 2.86 -12.55
N PRO A 281 -14.41 3.78 -13.37
CA PRO A 281 -15.73 4.35 -13.11
C PRO A 281 -16.85 3.30 -13.13
N PHE A 282 -16.81 2.33 -14.04
CA PHE A 282 -17.82 1.25 -14.10
C PHE A 282 -17.75 0.36 -12.85
N ALA A 283 -16.54 0.03 -12.41
CA ALA A 283 -16.35 -0.77 -11.20
C ALA A 283 -16.78 0.01 -9.93
N ALA A 284 -16.59 1.35 -9.89
CA ALA A 284 -17.08 2.20 -8.82
C ALA A 284 -18.63 2.24 -8.75
N LEU A 285 -19.35 1.94 -9.83
CA LEU A 285 -20.80 1.77 -9.81
C LEU A 285 -21.26 0.61 -8.91
N GLY A 286 -20.34 -0.24 -8.45
CA GLY A 286 -20.62 -1.25 -7.42
C GLY A 286 -21.33 -0.70 -6.19
N VAL A 287 -21.15 0.60 -5.88
CA VAL A 287 -21.87 1.25 -4.79
C VAL A 287 -23.37 1.44 -5.08
N LEU A 288 -23.78 1.51 -6.36
CA LEU A 288 -25.16 1.78 -6.78
C LEU A 288 -25.98 0.50 -7.01
N VAL A 289 -25.34 -0.66 -7.22
CA VAL A 289 -26.09 -1.90 -7.46
C VAL A 289 -26.73 -2.41 -6.17
N PRO A 290 -28.00 -2.90 -6.21
CA PRO A 290 -28.69 -3.40 -5.01
C PRO A 290 -28.07 -4.68 -4.44
N SER A 291 -27.61 -5.59 -5.30
CA SER A 291 -27.06 -6.90 -4.89
C SER A 291 -25.68 -6.75 -4.25
N ALA A 292 -25.49 -7.27 -3.04
CA ALA A 292 -24.19 -7.32 -2.37
C ALA A 292 -23.18 -8.15 -3.16
N THR A 293 -23.58 -9.27 -3.74
CA THR A 293 -22.70 -10.12 -4.57
C THR A 293 -22.22 -9.36 -5.81
N ALA A 294 -23.13 -8.65 -6.51
CA ALA A 294 -22.76 -7.85 -7.67
C ALA A 294 -21.80 -6.71 -7.27
N ALA A 295 -22.02 -6.08 -6.11
CA ALA A 295 -21.11 -5.07 -5.59
C ALA A 295 -19.71 -5.63 -5.31
N ILE A 296 -19.60 -6.78 -4.66
CA ILE A 296 -18.33 -7.47 -4.38
C ILE A 296 -17.58 -7.80 -5.68
N VAL A 297 -18.28 -8.31 -6.70
CA VAL A 297 -17.68 -8.58 -8.02
C VAL A 297 -17.14 -7.30 -8.65
N LEU A 298 -17.92 -6.22 -8.63
CA LEU A 298 -17.49 -4.92 -9.19
C LEU A 298 -16.31 -4.32 -8.43
N PHE A 299 -16.29 -4.41 -7.10
CA PHE A 299 -15.13 -3.96 -6.31
C PHE A 299 -13.90 -4.85 -6.53
N SER A 300 -14.09 -6.14 -6.74
CA SER A 300 -13.01 -7.05 -7.11
C SER A 300 -12.39 -6.68 -8.46
N LEU A 301 -13.20 -6.31 -9.44
CA LEU A 301 -12.73 -5.78 -10.71
C LEU A 301 -12.01 -4.44 -10.52
N ALA A 302 -12.56 -3.53 -9.70
CA ALA A 302 -11.92 -2.23 -9.41
C ALA A 302 -10.52 -2.41 -8.81
N THR A 303 -10.37 -3.28 -7.81
CA THR A 303 -9.07 -3.56 -7.20
C THR A 303 -8.11 -4.26 -8.16
N GLY A 304 -8.63 -5.13 -9.03
CA GLY A 304 -7.86 -5.75 -10.13
C GLY A 304 -7.33 -4.72 -11.12
N PHE A 305 -8.18 -3.80 -11.60
CA PHE A 305 -7.78 -2.71 -12.48
C PHE A 305 -6.82 -1.72 -11.80
N HIS A 306 -7.03 -1.43 -10.51
CA HIS A 306 -6.09 -0.63 -9.73
C HIS A 306 -4.70 -1.26 -9.71
N GLN A 307 -4.58 -2.55 -9.42
CA GLN A 307 -3.28 -3.22 -9.36
C GLN A 307 -2.64 -3.38 -10.75
N ALA A 308 -3.45 -3.58 -11.81
CA ALA A 308 -2.97 -3.53 -13.18
C ALA A 308 -2.41 -2.14 -13.55
N TRP A 309 -3.09 -1.07 -13.12
CA TRP A 309 -2.61 0.30 -13.22
C TRP A 309 -1.29 0.48 -12.47
N SER A 310 -1.25 0.12 -11.19
CA SER A 310 -0.10 0.30 -10.30
C SER A 310 1.14 -0.43 -10.85
N ALA A 311 1.01 -1.67 -11.31
CA ALA A 311 2.10 -2.43 -11.89
C ALA A 311 2.71 -1.73 -13.13
N ASN A 312 1.86 -1.16 -13.98
CA ASN A 312 2.31 -0.40 -15.15
C ASN A 312 2.89 0.96 -14.77
N LEU A 313 2.30 1.65 -13.80
CA LEU A 313 2.78 2.94 -13.30
C LEU A 313 4.22 2.83 -12.76
N PHE A 314 4.49 1.85 -11.89
CA PHE A 314 5.84 1.64 -11.35
C PHE A 314 6.87 1.31 -12.44
N THR A 315 6.50 0.52 -13.44
CA THR A 315 7.42 0.19 -14.54
C THR A 315 7.72 1.38 -15.45
N THR A 316 6.84 2.41 -15.52
CA THR A 316 7.16 3.61 -16.29
C THR A 316 8.40 4.33 -15.75
N VAL A 317 8.68 4.22 -14.45
CA VAL A 317 9.88 4.84 -13.86
C VAL A 317 11.14 4.22 -14.47
N SER A 318 11.26 2.89 -14.45
CA SER A 318 12.42 2.20 -15.04
C SER A 318 12.51 2.36 -16.56
N ASP A 319 11.37 2.60 -17.23
CA ASP A 319 11.33 2.79 -18.68
C ASP A 319 11.70 4.22 -19.12
N THR A 320 11.64 5.22 -18.22
CA THR A 320 11.74 6.65 -18.59
C THR A 320 12.85 7.42 -17.91
N VAL A 321 13.34 6.98 -16.75
CA VAL A 321 14.40 7.69 -16.04
C VAL A 321 15.70 6.88 -15.97
N PRO A 322 16.88 7.55 -15.87
CA PRO A 322 18.14 6.85 -15.67
C PRO A 322 18.13 5.98 -14.40
N SER A 323 18.83 4.86 -14.43
CA SER A 323 18.85 3.89 -13.31
C SER A 323 19.22 4.52 -11.96
N LYS A 324 20.14 5.49 -11.96
CA LYS A 324 20.53 6.27 -10.77
C LYS A 324 19.42 7.16 -10.20
N ALA A 325 18.36 7.45 -10.96
CA ALA A 325 17.23 8.29 -10.54
C ALA A 325 16.04 7.47 -10.05
N VAL A 326 15.97 6.17 -10.35
CA VAL A 326 14.81 5.32 -10.08
C VAL A 326 14.41 5.36 -8.61
N GLY A 327 15.35 5.24 -7.69
CA GLY A 327 15.07 5.25 -6.25
C GLY A 327 14.46 6.58 -5.78
N ALA A 328 15.07 7.71 -6.17
CA ALA A 328 14.62 9.04 -5.77
C ALA A 328 13.25 9.38 -6.39
N VAL A 329 13.02 9.02 -7.66
CA VAL A 329 11.73 9.20 -8.34
C VAL A 329 10.64 8.34 -7.70
N THR A 330 10.95 7.08 -7.36
CA THR A 330 10.02 6.19 -6.66
C THR A 330 9.66 6.75 -5.27
N GLY A 331 10.64 7.29 -4.56
CA GLY A 331 10.41 7.96 -3.27
C GLY A 331 9.50 9.18 -3.39
N LEU A 332 9.74 10.06 -4.39
CA LEU A 332 8.88 11.22 -4.66
C LEU A 332 7.45 10.81 -4.95
N GLY A 333 7.25 9.77 -5.77
CA GLY A 333 5.93 9.25 -6.05
C GLY A 333 5.27 8.62 -4.83
N GLY A 334 6.03 7.89 -4.01
CA GLY A 334 5.53 7.33 -2.74
C GLY A 334 5.06 8.42 -1.78
N PHE A 335 5.83 9.51 -1.67
CA PHE A 335 5.43 10.68 -0.88
C PHE A 335 4.16 11.35 -1.43
N ALA A 336 4.08 11.57 -2.74
CA ALA A 336 2.88 12.16 -3.37
C ALA A 336 1.64 11.30 -3.17
N GLY A 337 1.76 9.97 -3.32
CA GLY A 337 0.70 9.01 -3.03
C GLY A 337 0.30 8.99 -1.55
N GLY A 338 1.27 9.13 -0.64
CA GLY A 338 1.01 9.25 0.79
C GLY A 338 0.22 10.52 1.14
N VAL A 339 0.64 11.68 0.61
CA VAL A 339 -0.06 12.96 0.81
C VAL A 339 -1.51 12.87 0.29
N SER A 340 -1.70 12.36 -0.92
CA SER A 340 -3.05 12.21 -1.48
C SER A 340 -3.89 11.20 -0.71
N GLY A 341 -3.29 10.13 -0.21
CA GLY A 341 -3.94 9.16 0.68
C GLY A 341 -4.45 9.81 1.96
N ILE A 342 -3.65 10.66 2.61
CA ILE A 342 -4.07 11.42 3.81
C ILE A 342 -5.31 12.26 3.49
N ILE A 343 -5.28 13.00 2.39
CA ILE A 343 -6.36 13.92 2.02
C ILE A 343 -7.62 13.14 1.60
N PHE A 344 -7.51 12.28 0.59
CA PHE A 344 -8.65 11.71 -0.11
C PHE A 344 -9.12 10.35 0.43
N SER A 345 -8.28 9.61 1.15
CA SER A 345 -8.69 8.32 1.72
C SER A 345 -8.76 8.29 3.25
N ALA A 346 -8.19 9.27 3.94
CA ALA A 346 -8.35 9.39 5.38
C ALA A 346 -9.24 10.56 5.76
N ILE A 347 -8.86 11.81 5.48
CA ILE A 347 -9.56 13.00 5.99
C ILE A 347 -10.93 13.20 5.33
N ILE A 348 -10.99 13.31 4.01
CA ILE A 348 -12.24 13.63 3.28
C ILE A 348 -13.36 12.62 3.57
N PRO A 349 -13.14 11.29 3.57
CA PRO A 349 -14.21 10.33 3.86
C PRO A 349 -14.86 10.52 5.22
N GLY A 350 -14.11 10.92 6.25
CA GLY A 350 -14.65 11.18 7.59
C GLY A 350 -15.71 12.29 7.65
N TYR A 351 -15.72 13.20 6.68
CA TYR A 351 -16.71 14.28 6.54
C TYR A 351 -17.77 13.99 5.49
N VAL A 352 -17.35 13.40 4.35
CA VAL A 352 -18.26 13.14 3.23
C VAL A 352 -19.18 11.96 3.51
N ILE A 353 -18.68 10.89 4.11
CA ILE A 353 -19.48 9.68 4.37
C ILE A 353 -20.66 9.95 5.31
N PRO A 354 -20.50 10.64 6.45
CA PRO A 354 -21.62 10.96 7.32
C PRO A 354 -22.68 11.87 6.67
N ALA A 355 -22.25 12.79 5.77
CA ALA A 355 -23.15 13.75 5.14
C ALA A 355 -23.84 13.23 3.87
N PHE A 356 -23.13 12.47 3.05
CA PHE A 356 -23.55 12.09 1.69
C PHE A 356 -23.44 10.59 1.40
N GLY A 357 -23.02 9.79 2.38
CA GLY A 357 -22.75 8.36 2.22
C GLY A 357 -21.47 8.09 1.41
N TYR A 358 -21.26 6.82 1.09
CA TYR A 358 -20.05 6.35 0.40
C TYR A 358 -19.99 6.68 -1.08
N THR A 359 -21.16 6.90 -1.73
CA THR A 359 -21.28 7.05 -3.20
C THR A 359 -20.36 8.11 -3.79
N PRO A 360 -20.32 9.38 -3.27
CA PRO A 360 -19.46 10.40 -3.84
C PRO A 360 -17.97 10.03 -3.79
N VAL A 361 -17.54 9.36 -2.72
CA VAL A 361 -16.14 8.96 -2.54
C VAL A 361 -15.75 7.90 -3.56
N PHE A 362 -16.56 6.85 -3.75
CA PHE A 362 -16.28 5.81 -4.75
C PHE A 362 -16.25 6.35 -6.17
N LEU A 363 -17.18 7.25 -6.53
CA LEU A 363 -17.22 7.86 -7.85
C LEU A 363 -16.01 8.77 -8.11
N ALA A 364 -15.62 9.59 -7.12
CA ALA A 364 -14.43 10.42 -7.21
C ALA A 364 -13.16 9.59 -7.42
N MET A 365 -13.01 8.50 -6.66
CA MET A 365 -11.87 7.57 -6.80
C MET A 365 -11.82 6.96 -8.21
N GLY A 366 -12.97 6.62 -8.81
CA GLY A 366 -13.04 6.13 -10.19
C GLY A 366 -12.57 7.17 -11.21
N GLY A 367 -12.92 8.45 -11.00
CA GLY A 367 -12.55 9.56 -11.90
C GLY A 367 -11.08 9.96 -11.84
N PHE A 368 -10.40 9.78 -10.71
CA PHE A 368 -9.01 10.20 -10.50
C PHE A 368 -8.01 9.57 -11.47
N TYR A 369 -8.28 8.38 -11.98
CA TYR A 369 -7.38 7.68 -12.91
C TYR A 369 -7.23 8.43 -14.25
N PHE A 370 -8.27 9.12 -14.72
CA PHE A 370 -8.15 9.94 -15.93
C PHE A 370 -7.25 11.16 -15.70
N ALA A 371 -7.35 11.82 -14.52
CA ALA A 371 -6.48 12.94 -14.17
C ALA A 371 -5.01 12.47 -14.06
N GLY A 372 -4.77 11.33 -13.42
CA GLY A 372 -3.44 10.71 -13.32
C GLY A 372 -2.85 10.37 -14.70
N LEU A 373 -3.65 9.75 -15.58
CA LEU A 373 -3.21 9.39 -16.93
C LEU A 373 -2.91 10.63 -17.78
N PHE A 374 -3.76 11.66 -17.69
CA PHE A 374 -3.55 12.93 -18.38
C PHE A 374 -2.24 13.60 -17.94
N ALA A 375 -2.00 13.72 -16.63
CA ALA A 375 -0.77 14.28 -16.09
C ALA A 375 0.47 13.49 -16.56
N MET A 376 0.41 12.17 -16.51
CA MET A 376 1.48 11.32 -17.05
C MET A 376 1.67 11.50 -18.55
N HIS A 377 0.59 11.64 -19.31
CA HIS A 377 0.68 11.83 -20.76
C HIS A 377 1.41 13.11 -21.10
N GLU A 378 1.12 14.20 -20.42
CA GLU A 378 1.73 15.51 -20.65
C GLU A 378 3.20 15.56 -20.18
N LEU A 379 3.54 14.94 -19.07
CA LEU A 379 4.86 15.05 -18.46
C LEU A 379 5.84 13.98 -18.95
N MET A 380 5.37 12.81 -19.35
CA MET A 380 6.20 11.71 -19.87
C MET A 380 6.02 11.56 -21.38
N LYS A 381 6.39 12.57 -22.17
CA LYS A 381 6.21 12.54 -23.64
C LYS A 381 7.32 11.81 -24.39
N ARG A 382 8.51 11.64 -23.82
CA ARG A 382 9.66 11.00 -24.46
C ARG A 382 10.18 9.84 -23.62
N THR A 383 10.44 8.69 -24.26
CA THR A 383 11.35 7.69 -23.73
C THR A 383 12.76 8.22 -23.89
N ALA A 384 13.60 8.19 -22.82
CA ALA A 384 15.01 8.27 -23.02
C ALA A 384 15.41 7.12 -23.98
N ALA A 385 16.03 7.44 -25.11
CA ALA A 385 16.57 6.41 -25.98
C ALA A 385 17.49 5.52 -25.12
N PRO A 386 17.39 4.19 -25.22
CA PRO A 386 18.32 3.31 -24.53
C PRO A 386 19.74 3.65 -24.96
N ARG A 387 20.58 4.12 -24.06
CA ARG A 387 22.03 4.16 -24.20
C ARG A 387 22.63 2.97 -23.54
#